data_c398339d602840ad4fc991f809bde454
#
_entry.id   c398339d602840ad4fc991f809bde454
#
_cell.length_a   1.000
_cell.length_b   1.000
_cell.length_c   1.000
_cell.angle_alpha   90.00
_cell.angle_beta   90.00
_cell.angle_gamma   90.00
#
_symmetry.space_group_name_H-M   'P 1'
#
loop_
_entity.id
_entity.type
_entity.pdbx_description
1 polymer ?
#
loop_
_entity_poly.entity_id
_entity_poly.type
_entity_poly.pdbx_seq_one_letter_code
_entity_poly.pdbx_strand_id
1 'polypeptide(L)'
;MATKVVETSSVELISGKKISLRPLRISLLREFMEKFDGISDAATDNTKSMDLLIDCVQIAMKQYDPELAEDREKLEDEIDLPGVYKVIEVAAGIRFDDPNLLMASQSGRT
;
A
#
# COMPACT_ATOMS: atom_id res chain seq x y z
N MET A 1 -25.23 -3.15 -8.20
CA MET A 1 -24.78 -3.27 -8.04
C MET A 1 -24.10 -3.34 -7.47
N ALA A 2 -24.07 -3.61 -7.41
CA ALA A 2 -23.47 -3.71 -6.65
C ALA A 2 -22.27 -3.53 -6.55
N THR A 3 -21.95 -3.24 -6.97
CA THR A 3 -20.87 -3.07 -7.09
C THR A 3 -20.21 -2.22 -6.42
N LYS A 4 -20.62 -1.66 -5.92
CA LYS A 4 -20.04 -0.91 -5.36
C LYS A 4 -19.82 -1.05 -4.18
N VAL A 5 -19.40 -1.53 -3.96
CA VAL A 5 -19.18 -1.56 -2.82
C VAL A 5 -17.98 -1.13 -2.45
N VAL A 6 -17.84 0.00 -2.26
CA VAL A 6 -16.69 0.51 -1.92
C VAL A 6 -16.67 0.63 -0.50
N GLU A 7 -15.95 -0.14 0.18
CA GLU A 7 -15.79 0.04 1.55
C GLU A 7 -14.88 1.17 1.79
N THR A 8 -15.26 2.06 2.65
CA THR A 8 -14.43 3.17 3.02
C THR A 8 -13.43 2.69 4.04
N SER A 9 -12.18 2.78 3.74
CA SER A 9 -11.11 2.46 4.67
C SER A 9 -10.35 3.73 4.99
N SER A 10 -9.65 3.72 6.12
CA SER A 10 -8.83 4.86 6.47
C SER A 10 -7.61 4.41 7.24
N VAL A 11 -6.59 5.25 7.24
CA VAL A 11 -5.41 5.03 8.06
C VAL A 11 -5.23 6.29 8.89
N GLU A 12 -4.81 6.10 10.13
CA GLU A 12 -4.56 7.23 11.01
C GLU A 12 -3.05 7.43 11.10
N LEU A 13 -2.61 8.63 10.78
CA LEU A 13 -1.20 8.96 10.86
C LEU A 13 -0.80 9.19 12.31
N ILE A 14 0.50 9.21 12.55
CA ILE A 14 1.03 9.38 13.90
C ILE A 14 0.56 10.69 14.51
N SER A 15 0.40 11.73 13.69
CA SER A 15 -0.10 13.01 14.18
C SER A 15 -1.58 13.00 14.53
N GLY A 16 -2.28 11.93 14.20
CA GLY A 16 -3.71 11.83 14.44
C GLY A 16 -4.57 12.12 13.21
N LYS A 17 -3.96 12.58 12.15
CA LYS A 17 -4.70 12.86 10.93
C LYS A 17 -5.17 11.56 10.30
N LYS A 18 -6.41 11.52 9.86
CA LYS A 18 -6.96 10.35 9.20
C LYS A 18 -7.01 10.58 7.70
N ILE A 19 -6.61 9.56 6.95
CA ILE A 19 -6.61 9.63 5.50
C ILE A 19 -7.54 8.55 4.98
N SER A 20 -8.49 8.94 4.14
CA SER A 20 -9.40 7.99 3.51
C SER A 20 -8.67 7.25 2.41
N LEU A 21 -8.82 5.95 2.39
CA LEU A 21 -8.15 5.10 1.43
C LEU A 21 -9.14 4.48 0.48
N ARG A 22 -8.73 4.31 -0.76
CA ARG A 22 -9.52 3.63 -1.76
C ARG A 22 -8.58 3.07 -2.81
N PRO A 23 -9.03 2.11 -3.63
CA PRO A 23 -8.16 1.56 -4.67
C PRO A 23 -7.63 2.66 -5.57
N LEU A 24 -6.42 2.48 -6.05
CA LEU A 24 -5.78 3.49 -6.89
C LEU A 24 -6.38 3.49 -8.29
N ARG A 25 -6.42 4.68 -8.88
CA ARG A 25 -6.76 4.77 -10.29
C ARG A 25 -5.68 4.06 -11.09
N ILE A 26 -6.01 3.61 -12.28
CA ILE A 26 -5.12 2.74 -13.05
C ILE A 26 -3.76 3.38 -13.32
N SER A 27 -3.73 4.66 -13.61
CA SER A 27 -2.45 5.31 -13.91
C SER A 27 -1.49 5.24 -12.72
N LEU A 28 -2.00 5.39 -11.51
CA LEU A 28 -1.17 5.29 -10.32
C LEU A 28 -0.91 3.84 -9.94
N LEU A 29 -1.88 2.97 -10.20
CA LEU A 29 -1.70 1.56 -9.91
C LEU A 29 -0.55 0.98 -10.72
N ARG A 30 -0.37 1.43 -11.95
CA ARG A 30 0.75 0.95 -12.76
C ARG A 30 2.08 1.32 -12.12
N GLU A 31 2.22 2.56 -11.66
CA GLU A 31 3.44 2.98 -10.97
C GLU A 31 3.66 2.18 -9.69
N PHE A 32 2.57 1.99 -8.97
CA PHE A 32 2.58 1.25 -7.71
C PHE A 32 3.07 -0.17 -7.94
N MET A 33 2.52 -0.86 -8.93
CA MET A 33 2.87 -2.25 -9.16
C MET A 33 4.32 -2.43 -9.58
N GLU A 34 4.88 -1.47 -10.28
CA GLU A 34 6.30 -1.53 -10.63
C GLU A 34 7.16 -1.60 -9.38
N LYS A 35 6.83 -0.79 -8.38
CA LYS A 35 7.58 -0.81 -7.14
C LYS A 35 7.24 -2.04 -6.30
N PHE A 36 5.97 -2.40 -6.29
CA PHE A 36 5.52 -3.54 -5.50
C PHE A 36 6.20 -4.83 -5.96
N ASP A 37 6.35 -4.99 -7.26
CA ASP A 37 7.00 -6.19 -7.82
C ASP A 37 8.46 -6.29 -7.37
N GLY A 38 9.11 -5.16 -7.17
CA GLY A 38 10.50 -5.16 -6.73
C GLY A 38 10.70 -5.62 -5.30
N ILE A 39 9.63 -5.63 -4.51
CA ILE A 39 9.76 -6.02 -3.10
C ILE A 39 10.21 -7.48 -2.98
N SER A 40 9.70 -8.34 -3.83
CA SER A 40 10.12 -9.75 -3.82
C SER A 40 11.62 -9.89 -4.06
N ASP A 41 12.13 -9.13 -5.02
CA ASP A 41 13.54 -9.20 -5.38
C ASP A 41 14.42 -8.65 -4.27
N ALA A 42 13.88 -7.77 -3.45
CA ALA A 42 14.64 -7.15 -2.36
C ALA A 42 14.37 -7.81 -1.01
N ALA A 43 13.77 -8.98 -1.03
CA ALA A 43 13.29 -9.62 0.20
C ALA A 43 14.40 -9.91 1.22
N THR A 44 15.63 -10.08 0.76
CA THR A 44 16.73 -10.35 1.68
C THR A 44 17.43 -9.09 2.17
N ASP A 45 17.00 -7.92 1.69
CA ASP A 45 17.61 -6.65 2.09
C ASP A 45 16.53 -5.81 2.76
N ASN A 46 16.54 -5.77 4.08
CA ASN A 46 15.49 -5.09 4.84
C ASN A 46 15.39 -3.62 4.52
N THR A 47 16.53 -2.96 4.31
CA THR A 47 16.52 -1.55 3.99
C THR A 47 15.86 -1.31 2.62
N LYS A 48 16.23 -2.12 1.66
CA LYS A 48 15.68 -1.98 0.32
C LYS A 48 14.20 -2.32 0.29
N SER A 49 13.81 -3.35 1.03
CA SER A 49 12.39 -3.71 1.13
C SER A 49 11.59 -2.57 1.73
N MET A 50 12.12 -1.97 2.79
CA MET A 50 11.43 -0.86 3.42
C MET A 50 11.31 0.33 2.48
N ASP A 51 12.38 0.63 1.75
CA ASP A 51 12.35 1.74 0.80
C ASP A 51 11.29 1.52 -0.27
N LEU A 52 11.17 0.28 -0.76
CA LEU A 52 10.16 -0.03 -1.77
C LEU A 52 8.76 0.05 -1.21
N LEU A 53 8.56 -0.40 0.02
CA LEU A 53 7.25 -0.28 0.66
C LEU A 53 6.85 1.18 0.78
N ILE A 54 7.79 2.03 1.20
CA ILE A 54 7.50 3.46 1.31
C ILE A 54 7.30 4.09 -0.07
N ASP A 55 8.06 3.62 -1.08
CA ASP A 55 7.82 4.08 -2.45
C ASP A 55 6.38 3.81 -2.87
N CYS A 56 5.87 2.62 -2.55
CA CYS A 56 4.49 2.26 -2.87
C CYS A 56 3.51 3.19 -2.17
N VAL A 57 3.74 3.45 -0.88
CA VAL A 57 2.87 4.34 -0.12
C VAL A 57 2.94 5.75 -0.70
N GLN A 58 4.13 6.19 -1.07
CA GLN A 58 4.29 7.54 -1.63
C GLN A 58 3.51 7.69 -2.92
N ILE A 59 3.54 6.67 -3.77
CA ILE A 59 2.75 6.70 -4.99
C ILE A 59 1.27 6.76 -4.67
N ALA A 60 0.82 5.96 -3.71
CA ALA A 60 -0.59 5.97 -3.31
C ALA A 60 -1.01 7.34 -2.77
N MET A 61 -0.11 8.01 -2.07
CA MET A 61 -0.43 9.32 -1.52
C MET A 61 -0.65 10.37 -2.60
N LYS A 62 -0.17 10.15 -3.80
CA LYS A 62 -0.49 11.07 -4.89
C LYS A 62 -2.00 11.18 -5.09
N GLN A 63 -2.73 10.13 -4.74
CA GLN A 63 -4.17 10.13 -4.83
C GLN A 63 -4.83 10.56 -3.52
N TYR A 64 -4.26 10.15 -2.38
CA TYR A 64 -4.89 10.35 -1.08
C TYR A 64 -4.51 11.66 -0.41
N ASP A 65 -3.24 12.03 -0.49
CA ASP A 65 -2.73 13.23 0.18
C ASP A 65 -1.49 13.70 -0.58
N PRO A 66 -1.69 14.49 -1.64
CA PRO A 66 -0.56 14.90 -2.48
C PRO A 66 0.56 15.61 -1.74
N GLU A 67 0.24 16.30 -0.66
CA GLU A 67 1.28 16.98 0.11
C GLU A 67 2.25 15.99 0.74
N LEU A 68 1.73 14.89 1.26
CA LEU A 68 2.59 13.84 1.80
C LEU A 68 3.36 13.15 0.69
N ALA A 69 2.76 13.04 -0.49
CA ALA A 69 3.44 12.41 -1.62
C ALA A 69 4.68 13.19 -2.03
N GLU A 70 4.69 14.49 -1.77
CA GLU A 70 5.81 15.33 -2.15
C GLU A 70 6.87 15.46 -1.07
N ASP A 71 6.59 14.95 0.12
CA ASP A 71 7.52 15.09 1.25
C ASP A 71 7.78 13.71 1.85
N ARG A 72 8.76 13.03 1.29
CA ARG A 72 9.12 11.67 1.69
C ARG A 72 9.48 11.60 3.18
N GLU A 73 10.22 12.58 3.63
CA GLU A 73 10.67 12.62 5.01
C GLU A 73 9.49 12.72 5.97
N LYS A 74 8.56 13.60 5.66
CA LYS A 74 7.37 13.76 6.47
C LYS A 74 6.52 12.49 6.44
N LEU A 75 6.41 11.88 5.27
CA LEU A 75 5.65 10.64 5.14
C LEU A 75 6.22 9.57 6.06
N GLU A 76 7.52 9.41 6.07
CA GLU A 76 8.15 8.38 6.89
C GLU A 76 7.98 8.66 8.37
N ASP A 77 7.87 9.92 8.76
CA ASP A 77 7.66 10.28 10.15
C ASP A 77 6.21 10.13 10.60
N GLU A 78 5.30 10.08 9.66
CA GLU A 78 3.87 10.09 9.98
C GLU A 78 3.20 8.74 9.88
N ILE A 79 3.87 7.74 9.32
CA ILE A 79 3.22 6.45 9.10
C ILE A 79 4.05 5.34 9.75
N ASP A 80 3.35 4.39 10.34
CA ASP A 80 4.03 3.24 10.92
C ASP A 80 3.82 2.04 10.02
N LEU A 81 4.46 0.92 10.36
CA LEU A 81 4.42 -0.25 9.49
C LEU A 81 3.01 -0.81 9.28
N PRO A 82 2.19 -0.93 10.33
CA PRO A 82 0.81 -1.35 10.08
C PRO A 82 0.08 -0.42 9.14
N GLY A 83 0.35 0.88 9.24
CA GLY A 83 -0.24 1.86 8.33
C GLY A 83 0.23 1.65 6.90
N VAL A 84 1.51 1.33 6.72
CA VAL A 84 2.05 1.05 5.41
C VAL A 84 1.32 -0.14 4.78
N TYR A 85 1.16 -1.22 5.53
CA TYR A 85 0.46 -2.40 5.00
C TYR A 85 -0.99 -2.09 4.68
N LYS A 86 -1.64 -1.30 5.53
CA LYS A 86 -3.04 -0.93 5.28
C LYS A 86 -3.17 -0.15 3.97
N VAL A 87 -2.29 0.81 3.76
CA VAL A 87 -2.32 1.58 2.54
C VAL A 87 -2.11 0.68 1.33
N ILE A 88 -1.12 -0.22 1.41
CA ILE A 88 -0.83 -1.10 0.29
C ILE A 88 -1.99 -2.03 -0.01
N GLU A 89 -2.62 -2.59 1.02
CA GLU A 89 -3.77 -3.46 0.82
C GLU A 89 -4.88 -2.76 0.07
N VAL A 90 -5.23 -1.58 0.53
CA VAL A 90 -6.36 -0.87 -0.08
C VAL A 90 -5.98 -0.36 -1.46
N ALA A 91 -4.78 0.20 -1.59
CA ALA A 91 -4.34 0.78 -2.86
C ALA A 91 -4.31 -0.26 -3.97
N ALA A 92 -3.81 -1.44 -3.68
CA ALA A 92 -3.70 -2.50 -4.67
C ALA A 92 -4.97 -3.35 -4.77
N GLY A 93 -5.89 -3.17 -3.84
CA GLY A 93 -7.09 -3.98 -3.83
C GLY A 93 -6.86 -5.41 -3.38
N ILE A 94 -5.82 -5.63 -2.57
CA ILE A 94 -5.52 -6.96 -2.05
C ILE A 94 -5.62 -6.94 -0.54
N ARG A 95 -5.55 -8.12 0.06
CA ARG A 95 -5.61 -8.24 1.51
C ARG A 95 -4.55 -9.22 1.96
N PHE A 96 -3.61 -8.72 2.75
CA PHE A 96 -2.52 -9.56 3.22
C PHE A 96 -2.99 -10.67 4.15
N ASP A 97 -4.08 -10.43 4.86
CA ASP A 97 -4.60 -11.40 5.81
C ASP A 97 -5.71 -12.27 5.21
N ASP A 98 -5.91 -12.20 3.92
CA ASP A 98 -6.95 -12.98 3.27
C ASP A 98 -6.49 -14.43 3.16
N PRO A 99 -7.19 -15.37 3.81
CA PRO A 99 -6.79 -16.77 3.73
C PRO A 99 -6.76 -17.31 2.29
N ASN A 100 -7.69 -16.84 1.47
CA ASN A 100 -7.71 -17.29 0.08
C ASN A 100 -6.48 -16.84 -0.66
N LEU A 101 -6.01 -15.64 -0.39
CA LEU A 101 -4.80 -15.16 -1.03
C LEU A 101 -3.60 -15.98 -0.60
N LEU A 102 -3.51 -16.28 0.68
CA LEU A 102 -2.42 -17.08 1.18
C LEU A 102 -2.48 -18.49 0.63
N MET A 103 -3.66 -19.05 0.56
CA MET A 103 -3.82 -20.39 0.03
C MET A 103 -3.52 -20.46 -1.44
N ALA A 104 -3.90 -19.45 -2.19
CA ALA A 104 -3.57 -19.40 -3.59
C ALA A 104 -2.07 -19.38 -3.78
N SER A 105 -1.39 -18.63 -2.95
CA SER A 105 0.05 -18.55 -2.98
C SER A 105 0.68 -19.89 -2.65
N GLN A 106 0.10 -20.60 -1.72
CA GLN A 106 0.62 -21.87 -1.29
C GLN A 106 0.24 -22.97 -2.25
N SER A 107 -0.97 -22.93 -2.76
CA SER A 107 -1.39 -24.01 -3.62
C SER A 107 -0.70 -23.97 -4.96
N GLY A 108 -0.09 -22.87 -5.28
CA GLY A 108 0.72 -22.83 -6.49
C GLY A 108 1.81 -23.87 -6.47
N ARG A 109 2.15 -24.32 -5.32
CA ARG A 109 3.18 -25.30 -5.23
C ARG A 109 2.66 -26.68 -5.03
N THR A 110 1.41 -26.86 -4.96
CA THR A 110 0.92 -28.19 -4.73
C THR A 110 0.64 -28.91 -6.03
#